data_e0a897d90f15dd322a2f71976bb7b132
#
_entry.id   e0a897d90f15dd322a2f71976bb7b132
#
_cell.length_a   1.000
_cell.length_b   1.000
_cell.length_c   1.000
_cell.angle_alpha   90.00
_cell.angle_beta   90.00
_cell.angle_gamma   90.00
#
_symmetry.space_group_name_H-M   'P 1'
#
loop_
_entity.id
_entity.type
_entity.pdbx_description
1 polymer ?
#
loop_
_entity_poly.entity_id
_entity_poly.type
_entity_poly.pdbx_seq_one_letter_code
_entity_poly.pdbx_strand_id
1 'polypeptide(L)'
;EEIVKAHEEGIIHFHDADYFAQHMHNCCLVNLDDMLQNGTVISEVMIERPKSFSTACNIATQSIAQIASSQYGGQSITLSHLAPFVDVSRQKLRKIVYNEFKEAGIPLNEDKINEIAEMRVKEEIKRGVQMIQYQVITLMTTNGQAPFVTVFMYLNEVEEGRLRDDLALVIEEMLRQRIPVSYTHLRAHETLRH
;
A
#
# COMPACT_ATOMS: atom_id res chain seq x y z
N GLU A 1 -39.06 14.74 1.28
CA GLU A 1 -39.49 15.64 2.37
C GLU A 1 -39.74 14.87 3.68
N GLU A 2 -40.49 13.78 3.69
CA GLU A 2 -40.79 12.99 4.92
C GLU A 2 -39.51 12.40 5.56
N ILE A 3 -38.56 11.90 4.75
CA ILE A 3 -37.27 11.35 5.25
C ILE A 3 -36.44 12.45 5.91
N VAL A 4 -36.36 13.63 5.29
CA VAL A 4 -35.61 14.77 5.85
C VAL A 4 -36.21 15.19 7.17
N LYS A 5 -37.54 15.32 7.23
CA LYS A 5 -38.26 15.66 8.46
C LYS A 5 -38.04 14.65 9.58
N ALA A 6 -38.11 13.35 9.25
CA ALA A 6 -37.86 12.29 10.22
C ALA A 6 -36.40 12.28 10.73
N HIS A 7 -35.43 12.66 9.88
CA HIS A 7 -34.04 12.84 10.26
C HIS A 7 -33.85 14.05 11.19
N GLU A 8 -34.44 15.19 10.83
CA GLU A 8 -34.37 16.43 11.64
C GLU A 8 -35.07 16.26 13.01
N GLU A 9 -36.15 15.48 13.05
CA GLU A 9 -36.86 15.14 14.28
C GLU A 9 -36.14 14.04 15.11
N GLY A 10 -35.04 13.47 14.60
CA GLY A 10 -34.26 12.43 15.28
C GLY A 10 -34.95 11.06 15.32
N ILE A 11 -35.98 10.82 14.53
CA ILE A 11 -36.68 9.55 14.42
C ILE A 11 -35.84 8.52 13.68
N ILE A 12 -35.14 8.96 12.64
CA ILE A 12 -34.18 8.16 11.84
C ILE A 12 -32.89 8.92 11.68
N HIS A 13 -31.81 8.20 11.42
CA HIS A 13 -30.55 8.78 10.93
C HIS A 13 -30.40 8.43 9.44
N PHE A 14 -30.52 9.43 8.56
CA PHE A 14 -30.20 9.27 7.15
C PHE A 14 -28.73 9.56 6.95
N HIS A 15 -27.93 8.49 6.92
CA HIS A 15 -26.47 8.57 6.85
C HIS A 15 -26.04 9.12 5.49
N ASP A 16 -25.00 9.97 5.50
CA ASP A 16 -24.38 10.56 4.30
C ASP A 16 -25.40 11.26 3.38
N ALA A 17 -26.38 11.97 3.94
CA ALA A 17 -27.41 12.68 3.21
C ALA A 17 -26.88 13.74 2.24
N ASP A 18 -25.72 14.31 2.53
CA ASP A 18 -25.00 15.25 1.70
C ASP A 18 -24.42 14.63 0.42
N TYR A 19 -24.21 13.29 0.38
CA TYR A 19 -23.77 12.55 -0.79
C TYR A 19 -24.92 12.01 -1.66
N PHE A 20 -26.16 12.18 -1.25
CA PHE A 20 -27.32 11.63 -1.96
C PHE A 20 -27.42 12.05 -3.42
N ALA A 21 -27.02 13.28 -3.73
CA ALA A 21 -27.04 13.81 -5.09
C ALA A 21 -25.78 13.44 -5.92
N GLN A 22 -24.79 12.83 -5.32
CA GLN A 22 -23.54 12.43 -5.95
C GLN A 22 -23.51 10.92 -6.11
N HIS A 23 -23.23 10.44 -7.33
CA HIS A 23 -23.04 9.01 -7.58
C HIS A 23 -21.65 8.55 -7.10
N MET A 24 -21.40 8.64 -5.80
CA MET A 24 -20.17 8.18 -5.18
C MET A 24 -20.35 6.80 -4.55
N HIS A 25 -19.33 5.97 -4.69
CA HIS A 25 -19.29 4.67 -4.02
C HIS A 25 -18.99 4.85 -2.53
N ASN A 26 -19.58 4.01 -1.68
CA ASN A 26 -19.27 4.01 -0.25
C ASN A 26 -17.90 3.33 -0.02
N CYS A 27 -17.85 2.01 -0.15
CA CYS A 27 -16.66 1.21 0.09
C CYS A 27 -16.30 0.38 -1.14
N CYS A 28 -15.03 0.01 -1.28
CA CYS A 28 -14.59 -0.85 -2.36
C CYS A 28 -13.46 -1.80 -1.95
N LEU A 29 -13.34 -2.90 -2.68
CA LEU A 29 -12.16 -3.75 -2.72
C LEU A 29 -11.31 -3.33 -3.93
N VAL A 30 -10.08 -2.94 -3.69
CA VAL A 30 -9.19 -2.46 -4.75
C VAL A 30 -8.40 -3.65 -5.32
N ASN A 31 -8.62 -3.94 -6.58
CA ASN A 31 -7.86 -4.98 -7.29
C ASN A 31 -6.50 -4.41 -7.76
N LEU A 32 -5.57 -4.25 -6.81
CA LEU A 32 -4.22 -3.80 -7.12
C LEU A 32 -3.46 -4.78 -8.01
N ASP A 33 -3.79 -6.07 -8.00
CA ASP A 33 -3.11 -7.04 -8.86
C ASP A 33 -3.32 -6.69 -10.33
N ASP A 34 -4.58 -6.54 -10.76
CA ASP A 34 -4.90 -6.13 -12.12
C ASP A 34 -4.26 -4.79 -12.49
N MET A 35 -4.42 -3.79 -11.63
CA MET A 35 -3.88 -2.45 -11.84
C MET A 35 -2.36 -2.42 -11.99
N LEU A 36 -1.64 -3.24 -11.23
CA LEU A 36 -0.18 -3.29 -11.25
C LEU A 36 0.37 -4.21 -12.34
N GLN A 37 -0.32 -5.32 -12.67
CA GLN A 37 0.15 -6.26 -13.69
C GLN A 37 -0.14 -5.77 -15.12
N ASN A 38 -1.32 -5.20 -15.33
CA ASN A 38 -1.79 -4.77 -16.65
C ASN A 38 -1.63 -3.27 -16.90
N GLY A 39 -1.24 -2.53 -15.87
CA GLY A 39 -1.20 -1.08 -15.90
C GLY A 39 -2.55 -0.46 -15.52
N THR A 40 -2.54 0.81 -15.22
CA THR A 40 -3.72 1.56 -14.79
C THR A 40 -3.66 3.00 -15.28
N VAL A 41 -4.80 3.67 -15.31
CA VAL A 41 -4.87 5.10 -15.65
C VAL A 41 -5.05 5.89 -14.35
N ILE A 42 -4.12 6.79 -14.08
CA ILE A 42 -4.17 7.72 -12.95
C ILE A 42 -4.10 9.13 -13.51
N SER A 43 -5.09 9.96 -13.20
CA SER A 43 -5.16 11.36 -13.68
C SER A 43 -4.93 11.47 -15.20
N GLU A 44 -5.63 10.64 -15.97
CA GLU A 44 -5.58 10.57 -17.44
C GLU A 44 -4.23 10.08 -18.04
N VAL A 45 -3.29 9.68 -17.19
CA VAL A 45 -2.00 9.14 -17.61
C VAL A 45 -1.97 7.63 -17.46
N MET A 46 -1.59 6.92 -18.53
CA MET A 46 -1.37 5.48 -18.47
C MET A 46 -0.10 5.17 -17.70
N ILE A 47 -0.25 4.39 -16.64
CA ILE A 47 0.85 3.91 -15.80
C ILE A 47 1.13 2.46 -16.17
N GLU A 48 2.34 2.20 -16.63
CA GLU A 48 2.78 0.86 -16.99
C GLU A 48 3.07 -0.01 -15.75
N ARG A 49 3.18 -1.32 -15.99
CA ARG A 49 3.59 -2.29 -14.98
C ARG A 49 4.88 -1.87 -14.27
N PRO A 50 4.90 -1.81 -12.94
CA PRO A 50 6.10 -1.42 -12.19
C PRO A 50 7.25 -2.41 -12.37
N LYS A 51 8.48 -1.87 -12.39
CA LYS A 51 9.74 -2.62 -12.55
C LYS A 51 10.51 -2.75 -11.23
N SER A 52 9.84 -2.53 -10.11
CA SER A 52 10.38 -2.74 -8.75
C SER A 52 9.27 -2.72 -7.71
N PHE A 53 9.55 -3.29 -6.54
CA PHE A 53 8.64 -3.26 -5.40
C PHE A 53 8.35 -1.83 -4.93
N SER A 54 9.38 -0.98 -4.84
CA SER A 54 9.19 0.44 -4.45
C SER A 54 8.27 1.18 -5.42
N THR A 55 8.41 0.93 -6.72
CA THR A 55 7.52 1.54 -7.72
C THR A 55 6.10 1.01 -7.61
N ALA A 56 5.93 -0.30 -7.35
CA ALA A 56 4.61 -0.89 -7.12
C ALA A 56 3.92 -0.26 -5.89
N CYS A 57 4.66 -0.08 -4.79
CA CYS A 57 4.15 0.60 -3.60
C CYS A 57 3.71 2.04 -3.89
N ASN A 58 4.51 2.79 -4.68
CA ASN A 58 4.17 4.16 -5.07
C ASN A 58 2.90 4.21 -5.91
N ILE A 59 2.79 3.37 -6.93
CA ILE A 59 1.58 3.30 -7.79
C ILE A 59 0.36 2.89 -6.96
N ALA A 60 0.50 1.91 -6.07
CA ALA A 60 -0.57 1.50 -5.18
C ALA A 60 -1.09 2.66 -4.32
N THR A 61 -0.21 3.48 -3.76
CA THR A 61 -0.63 4.63 -2.95
C THR A 61 -1.29 5.74 -3.78
N GLN A 62 -0.84 5.96 -5.02
CA GLN A 62 -1.50 6.89 -5.94
C GLN A 62 -2.90 6.38 -6.32
N SER A 63 -3.04 5.08 -6.58
CA SER A 63 -4.34 4.45 -6.84
C SER A 63 -5.28 4.60 -5.65
N ILE A 64 -4.79 4.36 -4.43
CA ILE A 64 -5.53 4.56 -3.18
C ILE A 64 -6.03 6.01 -3.07
N ALA A 65 -5.16 6.99 -3.33
CA ALA A 65 -5.51 8.41 -3.28
C ALA A 65 -6.57 8.79 -4.30
N GLN A 66 -6.43 8.30 -5.53
CA GLN A 66 -7.39 8.54 -6.61
C GLN A 66 -8.77 7.95 -6.29
N ILE A 67 -8.81 6.72 -5.81
CA ILE A 67 -10.05 6.04 -5.40
C ILE A 67 -10.68 6.77 -4.22
N ALA A 68 -9.90 7.12 -3.19
CA ALA A 68 -10.39 7.83 -2.02
C ALA A 68 -10.99 9.22 -2.38
N SER A 69 -10.53 9.83 -3.46
CA SER A 69 -11.11 11.09 -3.96
C SER A 69 -12.46 10.91 -4.67
N SER A 70 -12.82 9.68 -5.00
CA SER A 70 -14.05 9.33 -5.74
C SER A 70 -15.06 8.56 -4.90
N GLN A 71 -14.81 8.41 -3.60
CA GLN A 71 -15.69 7.70 -2.67
C GLN A 71 -15.68 8.36 -1.30
N TYR A 72 -16.68 8.06 -0.46
CA TYR A 72 -16.79 8.59 0.90
C TYR A 72 -16.57 7.54 2.00
N GLY A 73 -16.48 6.28 1.64
CA GLY A 73 -16.20 5.17 2.56
C GLY A 73 -14.77 4.66 2.47
N GLY A 74 -14.54 3.53 3.11
CA GLY A 74 -13.23 2.89 3.16
C GLY A 74 -12.93 2.03 1.94
N GLN A 75 -11.65 1.83 1.69
CA GLN A 75 -11.17 0.90 0.67
C GLN A 75 -10.33 -0.19 1.31
N SER A 76 -10.39 -1.37 0.75
CA SER A 76 -9.62 -2.54 1.20
C SER A 76 -8.61 -2.94 0.14
N ILE A 77 -7.38 -3.17 0.56
CA ILE A 77 -6.29 -3.70 -0.27
C ILE A 77 -5.71 -4.95 0.37
N THR A 78 -5.04 -5.79 -0.42
CA THR A 78 -4.25 -6.90 0.11
C THR A 78 -2.78 -6.77 -0.25
N LEU A 79 -1.89 -7.13 0.67
CA LEU A 79 -0.45 -7.11 0.44
C LEU A 79 0.01 -8.21 -0.53
N SER A 80 -0.80 -9.25 -0.74
CA SER A 80 -0.52 -10.31 -1.72
C SER A 80 -0.36 -9.75 -3.14
N HIS A 81 -1.05 -8.67 -3.49
CA HIS A 81 -0.95 -8.01 -4.79
C HIS A 81 0.39 -7.29 -5.01
N LEU A 82 1.10 -6.95 -3.93
CA LEU A 82 2.43 -6.32 -3.99
C LEU A 82 3.57 -7.35 -3.98
N ALA A 83 3.34 -8.53 -3.40
CA ALA A 83 4.36 -9.56 -3.21
C ALA A 83 5.09 -9.98 -4.50
N PRO A 84 4.44 -10.12 -5.68
CA PRO A 84 5.13 -10.48 -6.93
C PRO A 84 6.25 -9.51 -7.32
N PHE A 85 6.13 -8.25 -6.93
CA PHE A 85 7.12 -7.21 -7.25
C PHE A 85 8.39 -7.28 -6.40
N VAL A 86 8.38 -8.06 -5.31
CA VAL A 86 9.58 -8.37 -4.52
C VAL A 86 10.56 -9.17 -5.37
N ASP A 87 10.07 -10.18 -6.11
CA ASP A 87 10.93 -10.96 -7.01
C ASP A 87 11.42 -10.14 -8.20
N VAL A 88 10.60 -9.26 -8.75
CA VAL A 88 11.02 -8.29 -9.79
C VAL A 88 12.19 -7.44 -9.30
N SER A 89 12.12 -6.93 -8.08
CA SER A 89 13.23 -6.18 -7.45
C SER A 89 14.44 -7.06 -7.22
N ARG A 90 14.25 -8.28 -6.75
CA ARG A 90 15.35 -9.23 -6.50
C ARG A 90 16.16 -9.51 -7.75
N GLN A 91 15.50 -9.81 -8.85
CA GLN A 91 16.16 -10.04 -10.14
C GLN A 91 16.94 -8.82 -10.62
N LYS A 92 16.33 -7.63 -10.49
CA LYS A 92 16.97 -6.35 -10.83
C LYS A 92 18.20 -6.09 -9.96
N LEU A 93 18.06 -6.23 -8.65
CA LEU A 93 19.15 -5.97 -7.69
C LEU A 93 20.30 -6.97 -7.84
N ARG A 94 19.99 -8.25 -8.08
CA ARG A 94 21.00 -9.24 -8.39
C ARG A 94 21.83 -8.88 -9.63
N LYS A 95 21.16 -8.43 -10.68
CA LYS A 95 21.85 -7.95 -11.89
C LYS A 95 22.74 -6.72 -11.63
N ILE A 96 22.28 -5.80 -10.80
CA ILE A 96 23.05 -4.62 -10.39
C ILE A 96 24.30 -5.07 -9.63
N VAL A 97 24.18 -5.91 -8.61
CA VAL A 97 25.31 -6.42 -7.82
C VAL A 97 26.30 -7.18 -8.68
N TYR A 98 25.82 -8.01 -9.61
CA TYR A 98 26.69 -8.71 -10.57
C TYR A 98 27.53 -7.73 -11.39
N ASN A 99 26.91 -6.68 -11.93
CA ASN A 99 27.62 -5.68 -12.72
C ASN A 99 28.62 -4.87 -11.87
N GLU A 100 28.28 -4.50 -10.65
CA GLU A 100 29.18 -3.83 -9.71
C GLU A 100 30.44 -4.65 -9.42
N PHE A 101 30.29 -5.98 -9.19
CA PHE A 101 31.43 -6.89 -8.99
C PHE A 101 32.32 -6.94 -10.22
N LYS A 102 31.70 -7.04 -11.41
CA LYS A 102 32.42 -7.10 -12.69
C LYS A 102 33.19 -5.80 -12.94
N GLU A 103 32.58 -4.65 -12.73
CA GLU A 103 33.22 -3.34 -12.93
C GLU A 103 34.33 -3.06 -11.92
N ALA A 104 34.15 -3.52 -10.68
CA ALA A 104 35.16 -3.40 -9.63
C ALA A 104 36.29 -4.44 -9.73
N GLY A 105 36.26 -5.36 -10.70
CA GLY A 105 37.23 -6.43 -10.83
C GLY A 105 37.24 -7.44 -9.68
N ILE A 106 36.12 -7.53 -8.95
CA ILE A 106 35.96 -8.48 -7.82
C ILE A 106 35.59 -9.84 -8.42
N PRO A 107 36.19 -10.95 -7.92
CA PRO A 107 35.82 -12.29 -8.38
C PRO A 107 34.32 -12.56 -8.22
N LEU A 108 33.66 -13.01 -9.29
CA LEU A 108 32.24 -13.32 -9.26
C LEU A 108 32.00 -14.54 -8.37
N ASN A 109 31.22 -14.34 -7.32
CA ASN A 109 30.76 -15.39 -6.41
C ASN A 109 29.25 -15.29 -6.31
N GLU A 110 28.57 -16.28 -6.86
CA GLU A 110 27.09 -16.32 -6.95
C GLU A 110 26.42 -16.25 -5.58
N ASP A 111 26.96 -16.93 -4.56
CA ASP A 111 26.39 -16.92 -3.21
C ASP A 111 26.46 -15.52 -2.59
N LYS A 112 27.62 -14.84 -2.73
CA LYS A 112 27.77 -13.46 -2.25
C LYS A 112 26.90 -12.47 -3.00
N ILE A 113 26.77 -12.64 -4.31
CA ILE A 113 25.91 -11.79 -5.14
C ILE A 113 24.45 -11.94 -4.68
N ASN A 114 24.01 -13.17 -4.45
CA ASN A 114 22.66 -13.44 -3.97
C ASN A 114 22.45 -12.90 -2.55
N GLU A 115 23.40 -13.09 -1.63
CA GLU A 115 23.34 -12.57 -0.27
C GLU A 115 23.18 -11.04 -0.25
N ILE A 116 24.00 -10.32 -1.02
CA ILE A 116 23.96 -8.86 -1.12
C ILE A 116 22.64 -8.41 -1.77
N ALA A 117 22.18 -9.12 -2.79
CA ALA A 117 20.90 -8.83 -3.43
C ALA A 117 19.74 -8.98 -2.45
N GLU A 118 19.69 -10.06 -1.66
CA GLU A 118 18.65 -10.28 -0.64
C GLU A 118 18.68 -9.21 0.47
N MET A 119 19.86 -8.77 0.89
CA MET A 119 19.97 -7.65 1.83
C MET A 119 19.35 -6.36 1.26
N ARG A 120 19.63 -6.07 0.00
CA ARG A 120 19.07 -4.89 -0.69
C ARG A 120 17.56 -5.02 -0.92
N VAL A 121 17.05 -6.23 -1.19
CA VAL A 121 15.60 -6.50 -1.29
C VAL A 121 14.90 -6.20 0.03
N LYS A 122 15.44 -6.66 1.16
CA LYS A 122 14.88 -6.36 2.48
C LYS A 122 14.84 -4.87 2.77
N GLU A 123 15.88 -4.14 2.41
CA GLU A 123 15.92 -2.68 2.55
C GLU A 123 14.92 -1.98 1.61
N GLU A 124 14.71 -2.50 0.41
CA GLU A 124 13.70 -1.99 -0.51
C GLU A 124 12.29 -2.26 0.01
N ILE A 125 12.00 -3.44 0.56
CA ILE A 125 10.72 -3.76 1.22
C ILE A 125 10.47 -2.76 2.35
N LYS A 126 11.45 -2.53 3.21
CA LYS A 126 11.35 -1.58 4.31
C LYS A 126 10.97 -0.17 3.83
N ARG A 127 11.65 0.33 2.80
CA ARG A 127 11.35 1.66 2.22
C ARG A 127 9.99 1.71 1.54
N GLY A 128 9.60 0.65 0.80
CA GLY A 128 8.31 0.57 0.13
C GLY A 128 7.16 0.56 1.12
N VAL A 129 7.25 -0.23 2.18
CA VAL A 129 6.26 -0.28 3.26
C VAL A 129 6.17 1.06 4.00
N GLN A 130 7.32 1.67 4.31
CA GLN A 130 7.36 3.00 4.92
C GLN A 130 6.67 4.05 4.05
N MET A 131 6.88 3.99 2.75
CA MET A 131 6.25 4.90 1.79
C MET A 131 4.73 4.73 1.79
N ILE A 132 4.21 3.49 1.77
CA ILE A 132 2.76 3.24 1.85
C ILE A 132 2.19 3.86 3.12
N GLN A 133 2.78 3.56 4.28
CA GLN A 133 2.28 4.06 5.55
C GLN A 133 2.33 5.59 5.63
N TYR A 134 3.43 6.20 5.21
CA TYR A 134 3.59 7.65 5.21
C TYR A 134 2.57 8.32 4.29
N GLN A 135 2.44 7.86 3.05
CA GLN A 135 1.54 8.46 2.09
C GLN A 135 0.07 8.29 2.49
N VAL A 136 -0.35 7.11 2.97
CA VAL A 136 -1.73 6.90 3.43
C VAL A 136 -2.10 7.82 4.60
N ILE A 137 -1.16 8.10 5.51
CA ILE A 137 -1.40 8.99 6.65
C ILE A 137 -1.39 10.47 6.26
N THR A 138 -0.55 10.85 5.30
CA THR A 138 -0.33 12.26 4.93
C THR A 138 -1.14 12.73 3.73
N LEU A 139 -1.69 11.81 2.94
CA LEU A 139 -2.53 12.16 1.80
C LEU A 139 -3.87 12.73 2.28
N MET A 140 -4.21 13.87 1.68
CA MET A 140 -5.56 14.45 1.76
C MET A 140 -6.25 14.21 0.43
N THR A 141 -7.46 13.68 0.48
CA THR A 141 -8.31 13.55 -0.71
C THR A 141 -8.83 14.92 -1.15
N THR A 142 -9.35 15.02 -2.37
CA THR A 142 -10.02 16.22 -2.86
C THR A 142 -11.21 16.65 -1.99
N ASN A 143 -11.79 15.71 -1.24
CA ASN A 143 -12.89 15.94 -0.30
C ASN A 143 -12.39 16.37 1.10
N GLY A 144 -11.09 16.59 1.29
CA GLY A 144 -10.51 17.03 2.55
C GLY A 144 -10.44 15.95 3.64
N GLN A 145 -10.60 14.67 3.28
CA GLN A 145 -10.51 13.55 4.20
C GLN A 145 -9.22 12.75 3.96
N ALA A 146 -8.71 12.12 5.02
CA ALA A 146 -7.64 11.14 4.86
C ALA A 146 -8.22 9.83 4.30
N PRO A 147 -7.50 9.11 3.44
CA PRO A 147 -7.93 7.81 2.97
C PRO A 147 -8.14 6.83 4.14
N PHE A 148 -9.32 6.21 4.20
CA PHE A 148 -9.57 5.13 5.13
C PHE A 148 -9.27 3.80 4.43
N VAL A 149 -8.21 3.11 4.87
CA VAL A 149 -7.68 1.92 4.19
C VAL A 149 -7.61 0.74 5.14
N THR A 150 -8.29 -0.35 4.78
CA THR A 150 -8.12 -1.66 5.40
C THR A 150 -7.08 -2.46 4.62
N VAL A 151 -6.11 -3.03 5.32
CA VAL A 151 -5.02 -3.81 4.72
C VAL A 151 -5.18 -5.27 5.11
N PHE A 152 -5.44 -6.14 4.15
CA PHE A 152 -5.42 -7.58 4.35
C PHE A 152 -3.99 -8.11 4.36
N MET A 153 -3.70 -8.94 5.38
CA MET A 153 -2.39 -9.54 5.64
C MET A 153 -2.55 -11.05 5.85
N TYR A 154 -2.99 -11.75 4.81
CA TYR A 154 -3.30 -13.16 4.89
C TYR A 154 -2.38 -14.00 3.99
N LEU A 155 -1.55 -14.85 4.59
CA LEU A 155 -0.53 -15.62 3.86
C LEU A 155 -1.11 -16.65 2.88
N ASN A 156 -2.29 -17.20 3.18
CA ASN A 156 -2.91 -18.21 2.32
C ASN A 156 -3.63 -17.64 1.10
N GLU A 157 -3.53 -16.33 0.83
CA GLU A 157 -3.97 -15.75 -0.44
C GLU A 157 -3.07 -16.19 -1.61
N VAL A 158 -1.87 -16.67 -1.30
CA VAL A 158 -0.92 -17.18 -2.29
C VAL A 158 -0.51 -18.60 -1.96
N GLU A 159 -0.16 -19.37 -3.00
CA GLU A 159 0.32 -20.74 -2.86
C GLU A 159 1.66 -20.79 -2.12
N GLU A 160 1.95 -21.95 -1.51
CA GLU A 160 3.22 -22.18 -0.83
C GLU A 160 4.40 -22.07 -1.81
N GLY A 161 5.48 -21.45 -1.33
CA GLY A 161 6.67 -21.22 -2.10
C GLY A 161 7.22 -19.81 -1.93
N ARG A 162 8.11 -19.42 -2.82
CA ARG A 162 8.85 -18.15 -2.73
C ARG A 162 7.93 -16.91 -2.67
N LEU A 163 6.82 -16.92 -3.40
CA LEU A 163 5.86 -15.82 -3.36
C LEU A 163 5.26 -15.62 -1.97
N ARG A 164 4.96 -16.74 -1.28
CA ARG A 164 4.45 -16.70 0.09
C ARG A 164 5.52 -16.22 1.08
N ASP A 165 6.78 -16.62 0.89
CA ASP A 165 7.90 -16.12 1.69
C ASP A 165 8.09 -14.62 1.49
N ASP A 166 8.00 -14.14 0.26
CA ASP A 166 8.07 -12.71 -0.06
C ASP A 166 6.89 -11.93 0.55
N LEU A 167 5.68 -12.48 0.49
CA LEU A 167 4.51 -11.91 1.16
C LEU A 167 4.72 -11.85 2.68
N ALA A 168 5.29 -12.89 3.28
CA ALA A 168 5.58 -12.92 4.70
C ALA A 168 6.56 -11.80 5.11
N LEU A 169 7.60 -11.54 4.30
CA LEU A 169 8.52 -10.43 4.54
C LEU A 169 7.83 -9.07 4.48
N VAL A 170 6.91 -8.88 3.53
CA VAL A 170 6.14 -7.63 3.41
C VAL A 170 5.21 -7.44 4.60
N ILE A 171 4.49 -8.51 5.01
CA ILE A 171 3.59 -8.48 6.18
C ILE A 171 4.39 -8.20 7.46
N GLU A 172 5.50 -8.91 7.69
CA GLU A 172 6.35 -8.71 8.85
C GLU A 172 6.81 -7.26 8.96
N GLU A 173 7.28 -6.68 7.85
CA GLU A 173 7.74 -5.30 7.84
C GLU A 173 6.59 -4.30 8.06
N MET A 174 5.42 -4.56 7.49
CA MET A 174 4.21 -3.75 7.73
C MET A 174 3.85 -3.71 9.21
N LEU A 175 3.84 -4.86 9.88
CA LEU A 175 3.56 -4.96 11.31
C LEU A 175 4.67 -4.30 12.14
N ARG A 176 5.94 -4.54 11.80
CA ARG A 176 7.10 -3.96 12.50
C ARG A 176 7.06 -2.44 12.52
N GLN A 177 6.71 -1.82 11.41
CA GLN A 177 6.64 -0.35 11.30
C GLN A 177 5.41 0.25 12.00
N ARG A 178 4.35 -0.54 12.22
CA ARG A 178 3.17 -0.07 12.98
C ARG A 178 3.42 0.03 14.48
N ILE A 179 4.34 -0.75 15.02
CA ILE A 179 4.65 -0.74 16.46
C ILE A 179 5.06 0.66 16.97
N PRO A 180 6.04 1.36 16.36
CA PRO A 180 6.42 2.71 16.80
C PRO A 180 5.29 3.73 16.70
N VAL A 181 4.46 3.65 15.66
CA VAL A 181 3.33 4.55 15.44
C VAL A 181 2.31 4.41 16.57
N SER A 182 2.01 3.17 16.99
CA SER A 182 1.08 2.92 18.10
C SER A 182 1.59 3.54 19.41
N TYR A 183 2.87 3.47 19.68
CA TYR A 183 3.46 4.09 20.88
C TYR A 183 3.44 5.62 20.85
N THR A 184 3.66 6.24 19.70
CA THR A 184 3.63 7.71 19.58
C THR A 184 2.22 8.27 19.70
N HIS A 185 1.21 7.60 19.15
CA HIS A 185 -0.19 7.99 19.29
C HIS A 185 -0.73 7.79 20.72
N LEU A 186 -0.35 6.72 21.40
CA LEU A 186 -0.74 6.52 22.82
C LEU A 186 -0.17 7.60 23.72
N ARG A 187 1.08 8.03 23.53
CA ARG A 187 1.67 9.14 24.28
C ARG A 187 0.97 10.48 24.03
N ALA A 188 0.54 10.75 22.81
CA ALA A 188 -0.21 11.97 22.50
C ALA A 188 -1.57 12.03 23.22
N HIS A 189 -2.23 10.89 23.42
CA HIS A 189 -3.46 10.81 24.21
C HIS A 189 -3.24 10.93 25.73
N GLU A 190 -2.11 10.47 26.25
CA GLU A 190 -1.77 10.61 27.67
C GLU A 190 -1.40 12.04 28.05
N THR A 191 -0.78 12.81 27.15
CA THR A 191 -0.42 14.22 27.43
C THR A 191 -1.61 15.18 27.39
N LEU A 192 -2.77 14.77 26.88
CA LEU A 192 -4.00 15.57 26.90
C LEU A 192 -4.86 15.33 28.14
N ARG A 193 -4.43 14.49 29.11
CA ARG A 193 -5.13 14.19 30.36
C ARG A 193 -4.54 14.84 31.61
N HIS A 194 -3.59 15.76 31.45
CA HIS A 194 -3.02 16.52 32.57
C HIS A 194 -3.30 18.01 32.46
#